data_c221435e877771cdcb06e4ebe3360a38
#
_entry.id   c221435e877771cdcb06e4ebe3360a38
#
_cell.length_a   1.000
_cell.length_b   1.000
_cell.length_c   1.000
_cell.angle_alpha   90.00
_cell.angle_beta   90.00
_cell.angle_gamma   90.00
#
_symmetry.space_group_name_H-M   'P 1'
#
loop_
_entity.id
_entity.type
_entity.pdbx_description
1 polymer ?
#
loop_
_entity_poly.entity_id
_entity_poly.type
_entity_poly.pdbx_seq_one_letter_code
_entity_poly.pdbx_strand_id
1 'polypeptide(L)'
;MLSNNIDEEFYYNISKYKTFNEEKFLEYYLESKSLTKPINYIYLLNKINYPHFLSFNENPYLAITNPIILVNPKFYLGDDYIPKNLILVNQFDHIKRDNEMQISNEIVDAYQRLVDFIYLNNQQLIIYSAYRSYNYQKTLYKSDNPYTAKPGHSEHQTGLAIDISNFYYGLSSNLSSSELFKLLSTNAHHFGFILRYPESKEKLTGYPFEPWHYRYVGEDISKIIYQEDLCLEEYFYKYVLLTY
;
A
#
# COMPACT_ATOMS: atom_id res chain seq x y z
N MET A 1 -2.78 -23.84 30.83
CA MET A 1 -2.51 -25.16 30.20
C MET A 1 -2.35 -24.95 28.70
N LEU A 2 -1.15 -24.56 28.28
CA LEU A 2 -0.77 -24.43 26.87
C LEU A 2 -0.18 -25.79 26.42
N SER A 3 -0.99 -26.81 26.32
CA SER A 3 -0.56 -28.07 25.75
C SER A 3 -1.09 -28.18 24.33
N ASN A 4 -0.26 -27.92 23.36
CA ASN A 4 -0.21 -28.59 22.07
C ASN A 4 0.50 -27.72 21.02
N ASN A 5 1.82 -27.93 20.89
CA ASN A 5 2.60 -27.51 19.70
C ASN A 5 2.61 -26.02 19.35
N ILE A 6 2.54 -25.13 20.34
CA ILE A 6 2.90 -23.72 20.13
C ILE A 6 4.41 -23.63 20.22
N ASP A 7 5.03 -23.02 19.23
CA ASP A 7 6.43 -22.65 19.28
C ASP A 7 6.64 -21.69 20.44
N GLU A 8 7.36 -22.12 21.49
CA GLU A 8 7.57 -21.34 22.71
C GLU A 8 8.33 -20.05 22.44
N GLU A 9 9.27 -20.07 21.51
CA GLU A 9 10.02 -18.88 21.10
C GLU A 9 9.11 -17.88 20.40
N PHE A 10 8.24 -18.37 19.52
CA PHE A 10 7.23 -17.56 18.84
C PHE A 10 6.25 -16.92 19.85
N TYR A 11 5.71 -17.72 20.78
CA TYR A 11 4.82 -17.20 21.85
C TYR A 11 5.51 -16.14 22.69
N TYR A 12 6.73 -16.42 23.15
CA TYR A 12 7.51 -15.49 23.97
C TYR A 12 7.77 -14.16 23.23
N ASN A 13 8.10 -14.21 21.94
CA ASN A 13 8.36 -13.02 21.17
C ASN A 13 7.08 -12.18 20.95
N ILE A 14 5.92 -12.81 20.75
CA ILE A 14 4.64 -12.13 20.61
C ILE A 14 4.14 -11.57 21.94
N SER A 15 4.30 -12.27 23.04
CA SER A 15 3.79 -11.85 24.36
C SER A 15 4.43 -10.58 24.91
N LYS A 16 5.57 -10.16 24.33
CA LYS A 16 6.27 -8.90 24.69
C LYS A 16 5.54 -7.65 24.18
N TYR A 17 4.68 -7.78 23.19
CA TYR A 17 4.02 -6.62 22.62
C TYR A 17 2.88 -6.12 23.52
N LYS A 18 2.80 -4.79 23.70
CA LYS A 18 1.71 -4.15 24.46
C LYS A 18 0.31 -4.50 23.94
N THR A 19 0.25 -4.92 22.70
CA THR A 19 -0.98 -5.31 22.02
C THR A 19 -1.34 -6.78 22.19
N PHE A 20 -0.52 -7.57 22.88
CA PHE A 20 -0.77 -9.00 23.07
C PHE A 20 -2.03 -9.26 23.88
N ASN A 21 -2.90 -10.11 23.36
CA ASN A 21 -4.08 -10.62 24.03
C ASN A 21 -4.06 -12.14 24.06
N GLU A 22 -3.82 -12.71 25.23
CA GLU A 22 -3.63 -14.14 25.41
C GLU A 22 -4.90 -14.96 25.09
N GLU A 23 -6.09 -14.42 25.39
CA GLU A 23 -7.36 -15.12 25.14
C GLU A 23 -7.60 -15.32 23.62
N LYS A 24 -7.21 -14.35 22.82
CA LYS A 24 -7.35 -14.41 21.36
C LYS A 24 -6.19 -15.08 20.64
N PHE A 25 -5.04 -15.18 21.29
CA PHE A 25 -3.84 -15.75 20.68
C PHE A 25 -4.06 -17.18 20.17
N LEU A 26 -4.65 -18.02 20.99
CA LEU A 26 -4.90 -19.43 20.64
C LEU A 26 -5.87 -19.58 19.46
N GLU A 27 -6.94 -18.80 19.45
CA GLU A 27 -7.93 -18.81 18.37
C GLU A 27 -7.25 -18.49 17.03
N TYR A 28 -6.50 -17.42 16.99
CA TYR A 28 -5.85 -16.96 15.77
C TYR A 28 -4.63 -17.80 15.34
N TYR A 29 -3.92 -18.37 16.32
CA TYR A 29 -2.83 -19.29 16.07
C TYR A 29 -3.33 -20.59 15.40
N LEU A 30 -4.46 -21.11 15.86
CA LEU A 30 -5.09 -22.30 15.26
C LEU A 30 -5.66 -22.02 13.88
N GLU A 31 -6.32 -20.87 13.69
CA GLU A 31 -6.81 -20.43 12.39
C GLU A 31 -5.67 -20.27 11.39
N SER A 32 -4.53 -19.83 11.83
CA SER A 32 -3.35 -19.61 11.04
C SER A 32 -2.66 -20.88 10.56
N LYS A 33 -2.69 -21.95 11.34
CA LYS A 33 -2.15 -23.27 10.92
C LYS A 33 -2.90 -23.87 9.72
N SER A 34 -4.12 -23.42 9.44
CA SER A 34 -4.88 -23.86 8.27
C SER A 34 -4.45 -23.15 6.96
N LEU A 35 -3.65 -22.09 7.06
CA LEU A 35 -3.13 -21.38 5.90
C LEU A 35 -1.77 -21.98 5.52
N THR A 36 -1.64 -22.46 4.30
CA THR A 36 -0.43 -23.15 3.77
C THR A 36 0.78 -22.21 3.56
N LYS A 37 0.69 -20.94 3.95
CA LYS A 37 1.82 -19.99 3.96
C LYS A 37 2.24 -19.69 5.39
N PRO A 38 3.54 -19.47 5.66
CA PRO A 38 3.96 -19.01 6.96
C PRO A 38 3.13 -17.76 7.29
N ILE A 39 2.46 -17.83 8.42
CA ILE A 39 1.61 -16.77 8.87
C ILE A 39 2.44 -15.54 8.89
N ASN A 40 1.95 -14.58 8.22
CA ASN A 40 2.47 -13.28 8.44
C ASN A 40 2.30 -13.00 9.94
N TYR A 41 3.41 -13.01 10.64
CA TYR A 41 3.54 -12.73 12.05
C TYR A 41 2.72 -11.48 12.47
N ILE A 42 2.69 -10.50 11.59
CA ILE A 42 1.98 -9.25 11.74
C ILE A 42 0.46 -9.41 11.62
N TYR A 43 0.01 -10.32 10.75
CA TYR A 43 -1.40 -10.65 10.63
C TYR A 43 -1.95 -11.22 11.94
N LEU A 44 -1.19 -12.11 12.57
CA LEU A 44 -1.55 -12.67 13.87
C LEU A 44 -1.60 -11.59 14.95
N LEU A 45 -0.59 -10.73 15.04
CA LEU A 45 -0.56 -9.62 15.99
C LEU A 45 -1.73 -8.65 15.81
N ASN A 46 -2.04 -8.31 14.58
CA ASN A 46 -3.19 -7.47 14.26
C ASN A 46 -4.50 -8.09 14.72
N LYS A 47 -4.66 -9.39 14.56
CA LYS A 47 -5.84 -10.11 15.05
C LYS A 47 -5.88 -10.20 16.57
N ILE A 48 -4.73 -10.39 17.21
CA ILE A 48 -4.68 -10.64 18.66
C ILE A 48 -5.13 -9.43 19.48
N ASN A 49 -4.76 -8.23 19.09
CA ASN A 49 -5.04 -7.07 19.93
C ASN A 49 -5.37 -5.76 19.21
N TYR A 50 -5.44 -5.78 17.90
CA TYR A 50 -5.84 -4.62 17.14
C TYR A 50 -7.16 -4.91 16.39
N PRO A 51 -8.29 -4.99 17.13
CA PRO A 51 -9.60 -5.12 16.47
C PRO A 51 -9.83 -3.99 15.48
N HIS A 52 -9.11 -2.87 15.66
CA HIS A 52 -9.21 -1.69 14.82
C HIS A 52 -8.43 -1.79 13.50
N PHE A 53 -7.40 -2.62 13.40
CA PHE A 53 -6.57 -2.66 12.17
C PHE A 53 -7.16 -3.52 11.06
N LEU A 54 -7.99 -4.51 11.40
CA LEU A 54 -8.61 -5.43 10.43
C LEU A 54 -10.14 -5.29 10.33
N SER A 55 -10.77 -4.56 11.25
CA SER A 55 -12.18 -4.28 11.18
C SER A 55 -12.41 -2.99 10.40
N PHE A 56 -12.51 -3.09 9.07
CA PHE A 56 -12.93 -1.96 8.24
C PHE A 56 -14.40 -1.53 8.50
N ASN A 57 -15.10 -2.22 9.42
CA ASN A 57 -16.48 -1.93 9.81
C ASN A 57 -16.60 -0.92 10.96
N GLU A 58 -15.50 -0.52 11.58
CA GLU A 58 -15.50 0.49 12.64
C GLU A 58 -15.27 1.89 12.08
N ASN A 59 -15.55 2.91 12.91
CA ASN A 59 -15.31 4.30 12.53
C ASN A 59 -13.84 4.51 12.11
N PRO A 60 -13.60 5.14 10.97
CA PRO A 60 -12.25 5.39 10.50
C PRO A 60 -11.51 6.40 11.39
N TYR A 61 -10.18 6.35 11.37
CA TYR A 61 -9.28 7.26 12.08
C TYR A 61 -8.57 8.20 11.12
N LEU A 62 -8.17 9.37 11.60
CA LEU A 62 -7.28 10.24 10.83
C LEU A 62 -5.99 9.51 10.48
N ALA A 63 -5.49 9.73 9.28
CA ALA A 63 -4.26 9.13 8.80
C ALA A 63 -3.08 9.52 9.68
N ILE A 64 -2.22 8.54 9.96
CA ILE A 64 -0.93 8.79 10.58
C ILE A 64 -0.02 9.35 9.50
N THR A 65 0.59 10.49 9.75
CA THR A 65 1.36 11.23 8.75
C THR A 65 2.86 11.26 9.03
N ASN A 66 3.32 10.67 10.13
CA ASN A 66 4.71 10.63 10.52
C ASN A 66 5.06 9.25 11.13
N PRO A 67 6.17 8.61 10.76
CA PRO A 67 7.17 9.01 9.76
C PRO A 67 6.74 8.80 8.31
N ILE A 68 5.67 8.07 8.08
CA ILE A 68 5.12 7.76 6.75
C ILE A 68 3.59 7.89 6.78
N ILE A 69 3.01 8.40 5.70
CA ILE A 69 1.56 8.54 5.60
C ILE A 69 0.93 7.18 5.28
N LEU A 70 0.07 6.69 6.17
CA LEU A 70 -0.76 5.52 5.93
C LEU A 70 -2.20 5.95 5.67
N VAL A 71 -2.71 5.65 4.49
CA VAL A 71 -4.10 5.88 4.07
C VAL A 71 -4.68 4.56 3.55
N ASN A 72 -5.84 4.18 4.06
CA ASN A 72 -6.56 2.97 3.66
C ASN A 72 -8.03 3.05 4.14
N PRO A 73 -8.88 2.02 4.02
CA PRO A 73 -10.27 2.09 4.51
C PRO A 73 -10.41 2.41 6.01
N LYS A 74 -9.35 2.24 6.80
CA LYS A 74 -9.33 2.54 8.24
C LYS A 74 -8.77 3.92 8.57
N PHE A 75 -7.78 4.39 7.82
CA PHE A 75 -7.09 5.66 8.03
C PHE A 75 -7.37 6.61 6.88
N TYR A 76 -7.86 7.81 7.20
CA TYR A 76 -8.26 8.79 6.19
C TYR A 76 -7.58 10.15 6.38
N LEU A 77 -7.47 10.88 5.28
CA LEU A 77 -7.06 12.27 5.25
C LEU A 77 -8.28 13.18 5.36
N GLY A 78 -8.13 14.32 6.03
CA GLY A 78 -9.15 15.35 6.07
C GLY A 78 -9.52 15.87 4.66
N ASP A 79 -10.66 16.51 4.55
CA ASP A 79 -11.15 17.10 3.29
C ASP A 79 -10.34 18.34 2.87
N ASP A 80 -9.65 18.96 3.82
CA ASP A 80 -8.74 20.09 3.66
C ASP A 80 -7.28 19.69 3.42
N TYR A 81 -6.95 18.39 3.49
CA TYR A 81 -5.59 17.92 3.26
C TYR A 81 -5.19 18.11 1.80
N ILE A 82 -4.19 18.95 1.58
CA ILE A 82 -3.54 19.19 0.29
C ILE A 82 -2.03 19.01 0.47
N PRO A 83 -1.37 18.17 -0.35
CA PRO A 83 0.09 18.03 -0.30
C PRO A 83 0.77 19.36 -0.60
N LYS A 84 1.89 19.63 0.08
CA LYS A 84 2.73 20.78 -0.25
C LYS A 84 3.44 20.54 -1.58
N ASN A 85 3.61 21.60 -2.39
CA ASN A 85 4.45 21.58 -3.57
C ASN A 85 4.06 20.51 -4.61
N LEU A 86 2.82 20.52 -5.06
CA LEU A 86 2.39 19.71 -6.20
C LEU A 86 3.01 20.26 -7.50
N ILE A 87 3.53 19.36 -8.33
CA ILE A 87 4.19 19.66 -9.61
C ILE A 87 3.48 18.95 -10.74
N LEU A 88 3.33 19.64 -11.86
CA LEU A 88 2.73 19.06 -13.07
C LEU A 88 3.62 17.96 -13.66
N VAL A 89 3.00 16.84 -13.99
CA VAL A 89 3.69 15.69 -14.61
C VAL A 89 4.12 15.99 -16.05
N ASN A 90 3.57 17.03 -16.70
CA ASN A 90 3.89 17.41 -18.08
C ASN A 90 5.34 17.85 -18.31
N GLN A 91 6.09 18.13 -17.25
CA GLN A 91 7.54 18.42 -17.35
C GLN A 91 8.40 17.17 -17.62
N PHE A 92 7.84 15.97 -17.52
CA PHE A 92 8.53 14.71 -17.79
C PHE A 92 8.30 14.25 -19.24
N ASP A 93 9.35 13.74 -19.87
CA ASP A 93 9.29 13.21 -21.24
C ASP A 93 8.75 11.77 -21.24
N HIS A 94 7.44 11.64 -21.04
CA HIS A 94 6.73 10.36 -21.09
C HIS A 94 5.27 10.55 -21.51
N ILE A 95 4.63 9.47 -21.91
CA ILE A 95 3.23 9.49 -22.29
C ILE A 95 2.35 9.58 -21.04
N LYS A 96 1.48 10.54 -20.99
CA LYS A 96 0.47 10.73 -19.95
C LYS A 96 -0.92 10.88 -20.55
N ARG A 97 -1.92 10.51 -19.79
CA ARG A 97 -3.31 10.55 -20.23
C ARG A 97 -3.96 11.92 -20.09
N ASP A 98 -3.56 12.67 -19.07
CA ASP A 98 -4.09 14.00 -18.74
C ASP A 98 -2.95 14.99 -18.57
N ASN A 99 -3.08 16.16 -19.19
CA ASN A 99 -2.06 17.21 -19.12
C ASN A 99 -1.95 17.91 -17.78
N GLU A 100 -2.98 17.80 -16.93
CA GLU A 100 -3.04 18.49 -15.63
C GLU A 100 -2.72 17.60 -14.44
N MET A 101 -2.26 16.38 -14.68
CA MET A 101 -1.84 15.47 -13.61
C MET A 101 -0.69 16.08 -12.80
N GLN A 102 -0.81 15.97 -11.49
CA GLN A 102 0.17 16.49 -10.54
C GLN A 102 0.68 15.37 -9.62
N ILE A 103 1.93 15.49 -9.19
CA ILE A 103 2.57 14.66 -8.15
C ILE A 103 3.19 15.57 -7.09
N SER A 104 3.45 15.03 -5.91
CA SER A 104 4.25 15.73 -4.90
C SER A 104 5.67 15.97 -5.42
N ASN A 105 6.24 17.15 -5.15
CA ASN A 105 7.64 17.44 -5.44
C ASN A 105 8.60 16.42 -4.81
N GLU A 106 8.20 15.81 -3.72
CA GLU A 106 8.97 14.80 -3.00
C GLU A 106 9.33 13.59 -3.87
N ILE A 107 8.47 13.22 -4.83
CA ILE A 107 8.66 12.03 -5.64
C ILE A 107 9.22 12.30 -7.05
N VAL A 108 9.45 13.56 -7.40
CA VAL A 108 9.82 13.96 -8.77
C VAL A 108 11.05 13.23 -9.28
N ASP A 109 12.15 13.29 -8.54
CA ASP A 109 13.41 12.67 -8.96
C ASP A 109 13.31 11.13 -9.00
N ALA A 110 12.64 10.55 -8.02
CA ALA A 110 12.41 9.11 -7.96
C ALA A 110 11.54 8.63 -9.12
N TYR A 111 10.49 9.39 -9.42
CA TYR A 111 9.60 9.12 -10.54
C TYR A 111 10.32 9.23 -11.88
N GLN A 112 11.13 10.28 -12.09
CA GLN A 112 11.92 10.43 -13.32
C GLN A 112 12.87 9.23 -13.53
N ARG A 113 13.59 8.83 -12.48
CA ARG A 113 14.49 7.67 -12.56
C ARG A 113 13.73 6.36 -12.88
N LEU A 114 12.53 6.17 -12.33
CA LEU A 114 11.68 5.02 -12.66
C LEU A 114 11.26 5.05 -14.13
N VAL A 115 10.83 6.22 -14.64
CA VAL A 115 10.46 6.40 -16.06
C VAL A 115 11.64 6.09 -16.98
N ASP A 116 12.80 6.65 -16.69
CA ASP A 116 14.03 6.42 -17.46
C ASP A 116 14.40 4.93 -17.50
N PHE A 117 14.30 4.25 -16.35
CA PHE A 117 14.54 2.81 -16.26
C PHE A 117 13.57 2.01 -17.15
N ILE A 118 12.28 2.31 -17.12
CA ILE A 118 11.27 1.64 -17.94
C ILE A 118 11.56 1.87 -19.43
N TYR A 119 11.94 3.09 -19.80
CA TYR A 119 12.25 3.44 -21.17
C TYR A 119 13.52 2.73 -21.68
N LEU A 120 14.57 2.65 -20.86
CA LEU A 120 15.80 1.91 -21.16
C LEU A 120 15.57 0.40 -21.36
N ASN A 121 14.50 -0.13 -20.79
CA ASN A 121 14.08 -1.51 -20.99
C ASN A 121 13.06 -1.69 -22.14
N ASN A 122 12.98 -0.72 -23.06
CA ASN A 122 12.10 -0.73 -24.23
C ASN A 122 10.61 -0.88 -23.88
N GLN A 123 10.21 -0.43 -22.70
CA GLN A 123 8.81 -0.37 -22.32
C GLN A 123 8.32 1.08 -22.30
N GLN A 124 7.03 1.26 -22.55
CA GLN A 124 6.35 2.55 -22.43
C GLN A 124 5.39 2.48 -21.26
N LEU A 125 5.28 3.58 -20.52
CA LEU A 125 4.27 3.71 -19.50
C LEU A 125 3.37 4.92 -19.79
N ILE A 126 2.13 4.79 -19.34
CA ILE A 126 1.13 5.86 -19.35
C ILE A 126 0.70 6.08 -17.93
N ILE A 127 0.69 7.31 -17.50
CA ILE A 127 0.04 7.71 -16.26
C ILE A 127 -1.46 7.79 -16.52
N TYR A 128 -2.21 7.05 -15.75
CA TYR A 128 -3.68 7.06 -15.76
C TYR A 128 -4.27 7.93 -14.67
N SER A 129 -3.56 8.03 -13.52
CA SER A 129 -3.95 8.86 -12.41
C SER A 129 -2.72 9.21 -11.56
N ALA A 130 -2.75 10.40 -10.94
CA ALA A 130 -1.75 10.90 -10.01
C ALA A 130 -2.48 11.57 -8.83
N TYR A 131 -2.09 12.76 -8.39
CA TYR A 131 -2.83 13.45 -7.33
C TYR A 131 -4.32 13.60 -7.65
N ARG A 132 -5.15 13.30 -6.65
CA ARG A 132 -6.60 13.53 -6.67
C ARG A 132 -7.02 14.24 -5.40
N SER A 133 -7.64 15.43 -5.53
CA SER A 133 -8.20 16.12 -4.37
C SER A 133 -9.35 15.33 -3.74
N TYR A 134 -9.64 15.60 -2.47
CA TYR A 134 -10.82 15.05 -1.79
C TYR A 134 -12.10 15.22 -2.61
N ASN A 135 -12.33 16.44 -3.12
CA ASN A 135 -13.52 16.76 -3.90
C ASN A 135 -13.57 16.00 -5.22
N TYR A 136 -12.44 15.84 -5.91
CA TYR A 136 -12.40 15.03 -7.13
C TYR A 136 -12.65 13.56 -6.82
N GLN A 137 -12.06 13.02 -5.77
CA GLN A 137 -12.34 11.65 -5.32
C GLN A 137 -13.82 11.42 -5.01
N LYS A 138 -14.50 12.43 -4.45
CA LYS A 138 -15.95 12.39 -4.18
C LYS A 138 -16.78 12.24 -5.46
N THR A 139 -16.33 12.82 -6.58
CA THR A 139 -17.02 12.65 -7.88
C THR A 139 -16.82 11.27 -8.49
N LEU A 140 -15.70 10.60 -8.16
CA LEU A 140 -15.36 9.28 -8.69
C LEU A 140 -15.96 8.15 -7.86
N TYR A 141 -16.20 8.38 -6.58
CA TYR A 141 -16.60 7.34 -5.65
C TYR A 141 -17.95 6.72 -6.00
N LYS A 142 -17.98 5.38 -6.05
CA LYS A 142 -19.18 4.56 -6.17
C LYS A 142 -19.11 3.46 -5.13
N SER A 143 -20.15 3.32 -4.33
CA SER A 143 -20.18 2.38 -3.19
C SER A 143 -20.12 0.89 -3.59
N ASP A 144 -20.45 0.59 -4.82
CA ASP A 144 -20.45 -0.76 -5.41
C ASP A 144 -19.15 -1.09 -6.17
N ASN A 145 -18.21 -0.12 -6.26
CA ASN A 145 -16.93 -0.33 -6.93
C ASN A 145 -15.80 -0.50 -5.89
N PRO A 146 -15.27 -1.72 -5.69
CA PRO A 146 -14.23 -1.99 -4.70
C PRO A 146 -12.86 -1.35 -5.03
N TYR A 147 -12.66 -0.93 -6.29
CA TYR A 147 -11.44 -0.25 -6.75
C TYR A 147 -11.45 1.26 -6.52
N THR A 148 -12.55 1.80 -6.00
CA THR A 148 -12.67 3.24 -5.80
C THR A 148 -12.78 3.56 -4.32
N ALA A 149 -11.71 4.10 -3.74
CA ALA A 149 -11.67 4.52 -2.34
C ALA A 149 -12.71 5.60 -2.03
N LYS A 150 -13.24 5.59 -0.81
CA LYS A 150 -14.04 6.71 -0.29
C LYS A 150 -13.20 8.00 -0.29
N PRO A 151 -13.84 9.19 -0.40
CA PRO A 151 -13.15 10.46 -0.20
C PRO A 151 -12.39 10.47 1.13
N GLY A 152 -11.15 10.94 1.09
CA GLY A 152 -10.23 10.89 2.23
C GLY A 152 -9.47 9.57 2.38
N HIS A 153 -9.95 8.46 1.82
CA HIS A 153 -9.35 7.14 1.93
C HIS A 153 -8.49 6.74 0.72
N SER A 154 -8.30 7.65 -0.23
CA SER A 154 -7.49 7.41 -1.42
C SER A 154 -6.05 7.88 -1.20
N GLU A 155 -5.07 7.03 -1.49
CA GLU A 155 -3.65 7.41 -1.45
C GLU A 155 -3.27 8.50 -2.47
N HIS A 156 -4.04 8.64 -3.54
CA HIS A 156 -3.83 9.72 -4.50
C HIS A 156 -3.97 11.11 -3.89
N GLN A 157 -4.70 11.27 -2.78
CA GLN A 157 -4.78 12.54 -2.08
C GLN A 157 -3.45 12.94 -1.43
N THR A 158 -2.54 11.98 -1.20
CA THR A 158 -1.20 12.27 -0.68
C THR A 158 -0.26 12.90 -1.72
N GLY A 159 -0.57 12.79 -3.02
CA GLY A 159 0.35 13.13 -4.11
C GLY A 159 1.54 12.17 -4.26
N LEU A 160 1.57 11.06 -3.48
CA LEU A 160 2.64 10.06 -3.46
C LEU A 160 2.27 8.77 -4.19
N ALA A 161 1.06 8.68 -4.74
CA ALA A 161 0.58 7.51 -5.47
C ALA A 161 0.34 7.85 -6.94
N ILE A 162 0.66 6.88 -7.80
CA ILE A 162 0.48 6.95 -9.24
C ILE A 162 -0.14 5.66 -9.77
N ASP A 163 -1.09 5.79 -10.70
CA ASP A 163 -1.60 4.66 -11.49
C ASP A 163 -0.90 4.68 -12.84
N ILE A 164 -0.12 3.64 -13.11
CA ILE A 164 0.67 3.50 -14.34
C ILE A 164 0.37 2.18 -15.04
N SER A 165 0.30 2.24 -16.38
CA SER A 165 0.03 1.09 -17.23
C SER A 165 0.57 1.38 -18.65
N ASN A 166 0.08 0.65 -19.64
CA ASN A 166 0.29 0.95 -21.06
C ASN A 166 -1.05 1.03 -21.81
N PHE A 167 -1.02 1.39 -23.07
CA PHE A 167 -2.24 1.52 -23.89
C PHE A 167 -3.01 0.22 -24.06
N TYR A 168 -2.31 -0.91 -24.03
CA TYR A 168 -2.91 -2.20 -24.30
C TYR A 168 -3.77 -2.70 -23.15
N TYR A 169 -3.27 -2.56 -21.91
CA TYR A 169 -3.94 -3.11 -20.72
C TYR A 169 -4.80 -2.09 -19.98
N GLY A 170 -4.45 -0.80 -20.02
CA GLY A 170 -5.12 0.21 -19.20
C GLY A 170 -5.07 -0.12 -17.71
N LEU A 171 -6.06 0.32 -16.95
CA LEU A 171 -6.23 -0.04 -15.53
C LEU A 171 -7.02 -1.36 -15.42
N SER A 172 -6.34 -2.46 -15.65
CA SER A 172 -6.92 -3.81 -15.64
C SER A 172 -6.00 -4.79 -14.93
N SER A 173 -6.59 -5.78 -14.25
CA SER A 173 -5.83 -6.88 -13.63
C SER A 173 -4.97 -7.64 -14.63
N ASN A 174 -5.35 -7.67 -15.91
CA ASN A 174 -4.56 -8.29 -16.97
C ASN A 174 -3.19 -7.63 -17.18
N LEU A 175 -2.97 -6.41 -16.67
CA LEU A 175 -1.64 -5.77 -16.66
C LEU A 175 -0.59 -6.67 -15.98
N SER A 176 -1.00 -7.49 -15.03
CA SER A 176 -0.10 -8.43 -14.31
C SER A 176 0.60 -9.44 -15.24
N SER A 177 0.07 -9.70 -16.42
CA SER A 177 0.69 -10.58 -17.43
C SER A 177 1.68 -9.85 -18.36
N SER A 178 1.87 -8.55 -18.21
CA SER A 178 2.72 -7.73 -19.10
C SER A 178 4.18 -7.69 -18.67
N GLU A 179 5.08 -7.47 -19.64
CA GLU A 179 6.49 -7.20 -19.33
C GLU A 179 6.67 -5.89 -18.55
N LEU A 180 5.81 -4.90 -18.76
CA LEU A 180 5.82 -3.67 -17.96
C LEU A 180 5.57 -3.98 -16.48
N PHE A 181 4.55 -4.76 -16.14
CA PHE A 181 4.29 -5.14 -14.76
C PHE A 181 5.44 -5.94 -14.16
N LYS A 182 6.02 -6.87 -14.92
CA LYS A 182 7.17 -7.64 -14.47
C LYS A 182 8.36 -6.73 -14.13
N LEU A 183 8.66 -5.74 -14.96
CA LEU A 183 9.70 -4.75 -14.68
C LEU A 183 9.37 -3.92 -13.43
N LEU A 184 8.15 -3.43 -13.33
CA LEU A 184 7.71 -2.61 -12.20
C LEU A 184 7.70 -3.39 -10.88
N SER A 185 7.11 -4.57 -10.86
CA SER A 185 6.98 -5.38 -9.64
C SER A 185 8.33 -5.84 -9.07
N THR A 186 9.34 -6.02 -9.94
CA THR A 186 10.68 -6.45 -9.52
C THR A 186 11.67 -5.32 -9.28
N ASN A 187 11.41 -4.10 -9.78
CA ASN A 187 12.41 -3.02 -9.75
C ASN A 187 11.93 -1.70 -9.13
N ALA A 188 10.62 -1.46 -9.01
CA ALA A 188 10.11 -0.18 -8.53
C ALA A 188 10.65 0.19 -7.13
N HIS A 189 10.96 -0.79 -6.30
CA HIS A 189 11.53 -0.60 -4.96
C HIS A 189 12.93 0.05 -4.99
N HIS A 190 13.70 -0.08 -6.07
CA HIS A 190 14.98 0.62 -6.23
C HIS A 190 14.82 2.14 -6.39
N PHE A 191 13.62 2.57 -6.75
CA PHE A 191 13.24 3.98 -6.95
C PHE A 191 12.33 4.51 -5.85
N GLY A 192 12.16 3.76 -4.75
CA GLY A 192 11.33 4.17 -3.63
C GLY A 192 9.83 3.89 -3.78
N PHE A 193 9.41 3.17 -4.82
CA PHE A 193 8.02 2.81 -5.05
C PHE A 193 7.72 1.36 -4.64
N ILE A 194 6.52 1.12 -4.16
CA ILE A 194 5.98 -0.21 -3.87
C ILE A 194 4.74 -0.47 -4.72
N LEU A 195 4.51 -1.73 -5.08
CA LEU A 195 3.20 -2.22 -5.49
C LEU A 195 2.29 -2.17 -4.27
N ARG A 196 1.36 -1.21 -4.26
CA ARG A 196 0.64 -0.86 -3.03
C ARG A 196 -0.39 -1.90 -2.61
N TYR A 197 -1.08 -2.48 -3.57
CA TYR A 197 -2.13 -3.47 -3.34
C TYR A 197 -1.76 -4.79 -4.02
N PRO A 198 -0.79 -5.53 -3.45
CA PRO A 198 -0.31 -6.78 -4.03
C PRO A 198 -1.35 -7.89 -3.88
N GLU A 199 -1.30 -8.85 -4.79
CA GLU A 199 -2.12 -10.06 -4.75
C GLU A 199 -1.92 -10.82 -3.41
N SER A 200 -2.98 -11.38 -2.89
CA SER A 200 -3.02 -12.09 -1.60
C SER A 200 -2.91 -11.23 -0.33
N LYS A 201 -2.84 -9.89 -0.44
CA LYS A 201 -2.80 -8.96 0.70
C LYS A 201 -4.08 -8.12 0.86
N GLU A 202 -5.14 -8.43 0.12
CA GLU A 202 -6.40 -7.64 0.08
C GLU A 202 -7.04 -7.49 1.46
N LYS A 203 -6.92 -8.53 2.29
CA LYS A 203 -7.45 -8.49 3.67
C LYS A 203 -6.67 -7.54 4.59
N LEU A 204 -5.42 -7.24 4.26
CA LEU A 204 -4.56 -6.34 5.03
C LEU A 204 -4.66 -4.91 4.52
N THR A 205 -4.70 -4.73 3.22
CA THR A 205 -4.78 -3.41 2.60
C THR A 205 -6.20 -2.84 2.57
N GLY A 206 -7.21 -3.74 2.55
CA GLY A 206 -8.63 -3.40 2.42
C GLY A 206 -9.05 -3.07 1.00
N TYR A 207 -8.15 -3.26 0.01
CA TYR A 207 -8.40 -3.05 -1.42
C TYR A 207 -8.04 -4.31 -2.21
N PRO A 208 -8.69 -4.54 -3.37
CA PRO A 208 -8.33 -5.63 -4.26
C PRO A 208 -6.93 -5.45 -4.84
N PHE A 209 -6.41 -6.50 -5.49
CA PHE A 209 -5.16 -6.43 -6.24
C PHE A 209 -5.23 -5.39 -7.36
N GLU A 210 -4.28 -4.46 -7.38
CA GLU A 210 -4.17 -3.39 -8.37
C GLU A 210 -2.76 -3.34 -8.96
N PRO A 211 -2.48 -4.04 -10.08
CA PRO A 211 -1.14 -4.11 -10.67
C PRO A 211 -0.64 -2.77 -11.24
N TRP A 212 -1.50 -1.77 -11.32
CA TRP A 212 -1.20 -0.42 -11.81
C TRP A 212 -0.84 0.57 -10.71
N HIS A 213 -1.22 0.30 -9.45
CA HIS A 213 -1.15 1.28 -8.36
C HIS A 213 0.18 1.20 -7.62
N TYR A 214 1.01 2.22 -7.76
CA TYR A 214 2.32 2.34 -7.13
C TYR A 214 2.35 3.50 -6.16
N ARG A 215 2.89 3.23 -4.95
CA ARG A 215 3.03 4.20 -3.88
C ARG A 215 4.50 4.46 -3.58
N TYR A 216 4.88 5.75 -3.54
CA TYR A 216 6.20 6.16 -3.06
C TYR A 216 6.27 6.14 -1.54
N VAL A 217 7.31 5.51 -1.01
CA VAL A 217 7.59 5.38 0.43
C VAL A 217 9.05 5.67 0.77
N GLY A 218 9.86 6.05 -0.22
CA GLY A 218 11.32 6.20 -0.08
C GLY A 218 12.06 4.87 -0.32
N GLU A 219 13.34 4.99 -0.73
CA GLU A 219 14.12 3.82 -1.16
C GLU A 219 14.40 2.83 -0.03
N ASP A 220 14.69 3.30 1.17
CA ASP A 220 15.01 2.41 2.30
C ASP A 220 13.79 1.57 2.69
N ILE A 221 12.62 2.21 2.80
CA ILE A 221 11.38 1.55 3.17
C ILE A 221 10.90 0.60 2.08
N SER A 222 10.96 1.02 0.82
CA SER A 222 10.53 0.18 -0.30
C SER A 222 11.40 -1.08 -0.46
N LYS A 223 12.70 -0.99 -0.20
CA LYS A 223 13.61 -2.14 -0.19
C LYS A 223 13.25 -3.14 0.90
N ILE A 224 12.95 -2.66 2.12
CA ILE A 224 12.51 -3.54 3.23
C ILE A 224 11.19 -4.22 2.87
N ILE A 225 10.21 -3.45 2.38
CA ILE A 225 8.90 -3.97 1.98
C ILE A 225 9.04 -5.07 0.92
N TYR A 226 9.90 -4.83 -0.09
CA TYR A 226 10.16 -5.79 -1.14
C TYR A 226 10.87 -7.05 -0.64
N GLN A 227 11.94 -6.89 0.13
CA GLN A 227 12.76 -8.00 0.62
C GLN A 227 12.02 -8.93 1.58
N GLU A 228 11.10 -8.38 2.37
CA GLU A 228 10.33 -9.11 3.36
C GLU A 228 8.92 -9.50 2.87
N ASP A 229 8.59 -9.22 1.61
CA ASP A 229 7.27 -9.47 1.02
C ASP A 229 6.12 -8.86 1.85
N LEU A 230 6.27 -7.60 2.25
CA LEU A 230 5.28 -6.89 3.06
C LEU A 230 4.36 -6.03 2.19
N CYS A 231 3.13 -5.75 2.67
CA CYS A 231 2.38 -4.57 2.26
C CYS A 231 2.71 -3.39 3.21
N LEU A 232 2.23 -2.19 2.87
CA LEU A 232 2.51 -0.99 3.66
C LEU A 232 1.96 -1.09 5.09
N GLU A 233 0.80 -1.70 5.28
CA GLU A 233 0.20 -1.95 6.58
C GLU A 233 1.08 -2.82 7.48
N GLU A 234 1.66 -3.88 6.90
CA GLU A 234 2.57 -4.78 7.62
C GLU A 234 3.86 -4.08 8.02
N TYR A 235 4.44 -3.32 7.08
CA TYR A 235 5.62 -2.50 7.37
C TYR A 235 5.33 -1.50 8.49
N PHE A 236 4.24 -0.75 8.36
CA PHE A 236 3.82 0.25 9.33
C PHE A 236 3.68 -0.36 10.73
N TYR A 237 3.03 -1.51 10.80
CA TYR A 237 2.82 -2.22 12.04
C TYR A 237 4.14 -2.68 12.67
N LYS A 238 5.00 -3.35 11.88
CA LYS A 238 6.25 -3.94 12.34
C LYS A 238 7.29 -2.90 12.74
N TYR A 239 7.44 -1.86 11.95
CA TYR A 239 8.55 -0.92 12.08
C TYR A 239 8.16 0.45 12.64
N VAL A 240 6.90 0.80 12.65
CA VAL A 240 6.44 2.09 13.15
C VAL A 240 5.72 1.94 14.49
N LEU A 241 4.71 1.09 14.57
CA LEU A 241 3.90 0.97 15.81
C LEU A 241 4.60 0.18 16.92
N LEU A 242 5.50 -0.75 16.59
CA LEU A 242 6.19 -1.56 17.60
C LEU A 242 7.45 -0.90 18.16
N THR A 243 7.93 0.17 17.57
CA THR A 243 9.10 0.93 18.05
C THR A 243 8.73 2.06 19.01
N TYR A 244 7.45 2.30 19.25
CA TYR A 244 6.90 3.24 20.23
C TYR A 244 6.13 2.49 21.33
#